data_9fb28fbba52f5d5fc26ebd5c03c37b6c
#
_entry.id   9fb28fbba52f5d5fc26ebd5c03c37b6c
#
_cell.length_a   1.000
_cell.length_b   1.000
_cell.length_c   1.000
_cell.angle_alpha   90.00
_cell.angle_beta   90.00
_cell.angle_gamma   90.00
#
_symmetry.space_group_name_H-M   'P 1'
#
loop_
_entity.id
_entity.type
_entity.pdbx_description
1 polymer ?
#
loop_
_entity_poly.entity_id
_entity_poly.type
_entity_poly.pdbx_seq_one_letter_code
_entity_poly.pdbx_strand_id
1 'polypeptide(L)'
;RQMCIRDSVKEALEESANKGYEIMLEGGTSLDAVVEAIVILEDNPLFNAGRGAVYTSEFKQELDASIMDGSDSNAGAAASVTNVKNPIRLARHIMDNTKHVMFSSKGAERVAREAGLDIVYPSYFYSKEKLERARNQQKKSKMGTVGVVALDAYGNIAAGTSTGGMTNKKPGRIGDSPIIGAGTWAENGVCGVSGTGHG
;
A
#
# COMPACT_ATOMS: atom_id res chain seq x y z
N ARG A 1 -6.62 8.40 -25.77
CA ARG A 1 -5.56 7.94 -24.82
C ARG A 1 -5.90 8.27 -23.35
N GLN A 2 -6.41 9.45 -23.01
CA GLN A 2 -6.84 9.78 -21.63
C GLN A 2 -8.09 9.02 -21.20
N MET A 3 -9.04 8.78 -22.09
CA MET A 3 -10.25 8.00 -21.82
C MET A 3 -9.92 6.54 -21.50
N CYS A 4 -9.09 5.88 -22.30
CA CYS A 4 -8.66 4.50 -22.07
C CYS A 4 -7.93 4.31 -20.71
N ILE A 5 -7.13 5.28 -20.26
CA ILE A 5 -6.44 5.19 -18.96
C ILE A 5 -7.45 5.30 -17.81
N ARG A 6 -8.47 6.16 -17.93
CA ARG A 6 -9.52 6.26 -16.91
C ARG A 6 -10.33 4.98 -16.79
N ASP A 7 -10.67 4.36 -17.92
CA ASP A 7 -11.41 3.11 -17.95
C ASP A 7 -10.58 1.99 -17.31
N SER A 8 -9.30 1.85 -17.66
CA SER A 8 -8.41 0.86 -17.04
C SER A 8 -8.18 1.08 -15.54
N VAL A 9 -8.15 2.33 -15.06
CA VAL A 9 -8.07 2.63 -13.62
C VAL A 9 -9.37 2.23 -12.92
N LYS A 10 -10.52 2.51 -13.54
CA LYS A 10 -11.83 2.13 -12.99
C LYS A 10 -11.98 0.61 -12.90
N GLU A 11 -11.64 -0.11 -13.96
CA GLU A 11 -11.64 -1.57 -14.00
C GLU A 11 -10.78 -2.17 -12.88
N ALA A 12 -9.58 -1.66 -12.68
CA ALA A 12 -8.69 -2.14 -11.61
C ALA A 12 -9.21 -1.83 -10.20
N LEU A 13 -9.89 -0.69 -10.01
CA LEU A 13 -10.55 -0.38 -8.74
C LEU A 13 -11.76 -1.27 -8.49
N GLU A 14 -12.53 -1.57 -9.53
CA GLU A 14 -13.66 -2.52 -9.46
C GLU A 14 -13.16 -3.94 -9.15
N GLU A 15 -12.09 -4.40 -9.79
CA GLU A 15 -11.45 -5.68 -9.49
C GLU A 15 -11.00 -5.76 -8.03
N SER A 16 -10.31 -4.73 -7.53
CA SER A 16 -9.88 -4.63 -6.15
C SER A 16 -11.05 -4.66 -5.16
N ALA A 17 -12.09 -3.87 -5.42
CA ALA A 17 -13.28 -3.83 -4.57
C ALA A 17 -14.04 -5.17 -4.58
N ASN A 18 -14.21 -5.79 -5.75
CA ASN A 18 -14.87 -7.07 -5.88
C ASN A 18 -14.10 -8.17 -5.14
N LYS A 19 -12.77 -8.18 -5.22
CA LYS A 19 -11.96 -9.17 -4.49
C LYS A 19 -12.14 -9.05 -2.97
N GLY A 20 -12.11 -7.84 -2.43
CA GLY A 20 -12.40 -7.63 -1.00
C GLY A 20 -13.81 -8.05 -0.62
N TYR A 21 -14.79 -7.75 -1.47
CA TYR A 21 -16.19 -8.13 -1.25
C TYR A 21 -16.40 -9.65 -1.28
N GLU A 22 -15.78 -10.37 -2.24
CA GLU A 22 -15.83 -11.84 -2.32
C GLU A 22 -15.31 -12.49 -1.05
N ILE A 23 -14.16 -12.03 -0.53
CA ILE A 23 -13.59 -12.53 0.72
C ILE A 23 -14.58 -12.40 1.88
N MET A 24 -15.22 -11.24 2.02
CA MET A 24 -16.19 -11.02 3.08
C MET A 24 -17.48 -11.84 2.89
N LEU A 25 -17.93 -12.07 1.66
CA LEU A 25 -19.07 -12.97 1.36
C LEU A 25 -18.78 -14.42 1.74
N GLU A 26 -17.52 -14.87 1.60
CA GLU A 26 -17.08 -16.21 1.99
C GLU A 26 -16.82 -16.34 3.50
N GLY A 27 -17.10 -15.29 4.29
CA GLY A 27 -16.93 -15.25 5.74
C GLY A 27 -15.52 -14.84 6.21
N GLY A 28 -14.68 -14.32 5.31
CA GLY A 28 -13.39 -13.74 5.64
C GLY A 28 -13.51 -12.40 6.39
N THR A 29 -12.42 -11.97 7.00
CA THR A 29 -12.38 -10.76 7.81
C THR A 29 -12.21 -9.49 6.96
N SER A 30 -12.58 -8.33 7.51
CA SER A 30 -12.28 -7.02 6.93
C SER A 30 -10.78 -6.82 6.68
N LEU A 31 -9.92 -7.33 7.55
CA LEU A 31 -8.46 -7.31 7.38
C LEU A 31 -8.01 -8.10 6.14
N ASP A 32 -8.53 -9.31 5.92
CA ASP A 32 -8.20 -10.12 4.76
C ASP A 32 -8.68 -9.45 3.47
N ALA A 33 -9.89 -8.87 3.50
CA ALA A 33 -10.43 -8.11 2.40
C ALA A 33 -9.56 -6.90 2.04
N VAL A 34 -9.10 -6.12 3.02
CA VAL A 34 -8.20 -4.98 2.83
C VAL A 34 -6.88 -5.41 2.22
N VAL A 35 -6.25 -6.47 2.73
CA VAL A 35 -4.96 -6.96 2.22
C VAL A 35 -5.08 -7.38 0.76
N GLU A 36 -6.03 -8.25 0.43
CA GLU A 36 -6.14 -8.79 -0.94
C GLU A 36 -6.58 -7.72 -1.95
N ALA A 37 -7.43 -6.79 -1.56
CA ALA A 37 -7.80 -5.66 -2.39
C ALA A 37 -6.60 -4.74 -2.67
N ILE A 38 -5.75 -4.45 -1.68
CA ILE A 38 -4.54 -3.64 -1.87
C ILE A 38 -3.50 -4.38 -2.70
N VAL A 39 -3.35 -5.69 -2.57
CA VAL A 39 -2.43 -6.50 -3.39
C VAL A 39 -2.73 -6.34 -4.88
N ILE A 40 -4.00 -6.35 -5.29
CA ILE A 40 -4.39 -6.09 -6.69
C ILE A 40 -3.89 -4.71 -7.15
N LEU A 41 -4.03 -3.69 -6.31
CA LEU A 41 -3.59 -2.34 -6.63
C LEU A 41 -2.06 -2.20 -6.62
N GLU A 42 -1.35 -2.90 -5.72
CA GLU A 42 0.12 -2.94 -5.70
C GLU A 42 0.71 -3.67 -6.92
N ASP A 43 0.05 -4.72 -7.41
CA ASP A 43 0.48 -5.46 -8.60
C ASP A 43 0.14 -4.73 -9.91
N ASN A 44 -0.69 -3.69 -9.87
CA ASN A 44 -1.10 -2.93 -11.03
C ASN A 44 -0.20 -1.69 -11.25
N PRO A 45 0.52 -1.58 -12.38
CA PRO A 45 1.46 -0.48 -12.63
C PRO A 45 0.80 0.90 -12.81
N LEU A 46 -0.52 0.98 -12.92
CA LEU A 46 -1.25 2.25 -13.05
C LEU A 46 -1.20 3.07 -11.75
N PHE A 47 -1.17 2.43 -10.59
CA PHE A 47 -1.19 3.11 -9.29
C PHE A 47 0.22 3.45 -8.79
N ASN A 48 0.30 4.35 -7.81
CA ASN A 48 1.55 4.68 -7.14
C ASN A 48 1.71 3.85 -5.86
N ALA A 49 1.76 2.54 -6.02
CA ALA A 49 2.00 1.56 -4.97
C ALA A 49 2.67 0.34 -5.60
N GLY A 50 3.42 -0.44 -4.86
CA GLY A 50 4.04 -1.66 -5.35
C GLY A 50 4.71 -1.50 -6.71
N ARG A 51 4.28 -2.29 -7.70
CA ARG A 51 4.81 -2.32 -9.08
C ARG A 51 4.73 -0.98 -9.79
N GLY A 52 3.78 -0.12 -9.40
CA GLY A 52 3.59 1.20 -9.99
C GLY A 52 4.21 2.34 -9.20
N ALA A 53 5.06 2.08 -8.22
CA ALA A 53 5.67 3.11 -7.39
C ALA A 53 6.50 4.12 -8.18
N VAL A 54 6.49 5.37 -7.73
CA VAL A 54 7.33 6.45 -8.27
C VAL A 54 8.78 6.32 -7.79
N TYR A 55 9.68 7.07 -8.40
CA TYR A 55 11.10 7.06 -8.10
C TYR A 55 11.49 8.17 -7.13
N THR A 56 12.45 7.86 -6.26
CA THR A 56 13.20 8.83 -5.46
C THR A 56 14.10 9.69 -6.34
N SER A 57 14.71 10.72 -5.77
CA SER A 57 15.72 11.57 -6.43
C SER A 57 17.00 10.82 -6.82
N GLU A 58 17.21 9.61 -6.28
CA GLU A 58 18.29 8.69 -6.66
C GLU A 58 17.85 7.61 -7.65
N PHE A 59 16.67 7.76 -8.25
CA PHE A 59 16.12 6.81 -9.22
C PHE A 59 15.93 5.38 -8.68
N LYS A 60 15.60 5.26 -7.39
CA LYS A 60 15.19 4.03 -6.74
C LYS A 60 13.73 4.12 -6.33
N GLN A 61 13.09 3.00 -6.11
CA GLN A 61 11.75 2.94 -5.55
C GLN A 61 11.82 2.50 -4.09
N GLU A 62 11.15 3.25 -3.23
CA GLU A 62 10.97 2.97 -1.82
C GLU A 62 9.48 2.96 -1.53
N LEU A 63 9.02 1.85 -0.97
CA LEU A 63 7.61 1.53 -0.78
C LEU A 63 7.25 1.64 0.70
N ASP A 64 6.06 2.13 0.96
CA ASP A 64 5.51 2.28 2.30
C ASP A 64 4.10 1.66 2.33
N ALA A 65 3.73 0.98 3.43
CA ALA A 65 2.37 0.50 3.65
C ALA A 65 2.04 0.41 5.13
N SER A 66 0.75 0.50 5.45
CA SER A 66 0.22 0.25 6.78
C SER A 66 -1.15 -0.39 6.73
N ILE A 67 -1.50 -1.08 7.81
CA ILE A 67 -2.80 -1.68 8.05
C ILE A 67 -3.18 -1.51 9.52
N MET A 68 -4.47 -1.39 9.81
CA MET A 68 -5.00 -1.27 11.16
C MET A 68 -6.30 -2.06 11.31
N ASP A 69 -6.41 -2.78 12.41
CA ASP A 69 -7.62 -3.44 12.88
C ASP A 69 -8.39 -2.50 13.81
N GLY A 70 -9.64 -2.22 13.47
CA GLY A 70 -10.50 -1.38 14.29
C GLY A 70 -11.10 -2.09 15.50
N SER A 71 -10.94 -3.41 15.61
CA SER A 71 -11.54 -4.19 16.71
C SER A 71 -10.74 -4.09 18.01
N ASP A 72 -9.42 -3.98 17.91
CA ASP A 72 -8.50 -3.97 19.04
C ASP A 72 -7.43 -2.86 18.96
N SER A 73 -7.50 -2.04 17.90
CA SER A 73 -6.53 -0.99 17.57
C SER A 73 -5.12 -1.54 17.24
N ASN A 74 -5.01 -2.83 16.92
CA ASN A 74 -3.74 -3.40 16.48
C ASN A 74 -3.37 -2.87 15.09
N ALA A 75 -2.08 -2.65 14.86
CA ALA A 75 -1.63 -2.07 13.61
C ALA A 75 -0.23 -2.56 13.21
N GLY A 76 0.03 -2.53 11.91
CA GLY A 76 1.34 -2.85 11.37
C GLY A 76 1.71 -1.94 10.22
N ALA A 77 3.01 -1.61 10.12
CA ALA A 77 3.51 -0.75 9.07
C ALA A 77 4.91 -1.16 8.60
N ALA A 78 5.15 -0.93 7.33
CA ALA A 78 6.46 -1.06 6.71
C ALA A 78 6.79 0.21 5.93
N ALA A 79 8.02 0.71 6.05
CA ALA A 79 8.45 1.91 5.35
C ALA A 79 9.79 1.72 4.65
N SER A 80 9.97 2.44 3.53
CA SER A 80 11.21 2.48 2.74
C SER A 80 11.73 1.09 2.35
N VAL A 81 10.83 0.14 2.03
CA VAL A 81 11.23 -1.18 1.52
C VAL A 81 11.44 -1.12 0.02
N THR A 82 12.41 -1.89 -0.50
CA THR A 82 12.85 -1.80 -1.90
C THR A 82 12.71 -3.09 -2.69
N ASN A 83 12.40 -4.21 -2.03
CA ASN A 83 12.40 -5.54 -2.63
C ASN A 83 11.26 -6.45 -2.14
N VAL A 84 10.34 -5.95 -1.33
CA VAL A 84 9.14 -6.69 -0.92
C VAL A 84 8.07 -6.47 -1.98
N LYS A 85 7.58 -7.55 -2.60
CA LYS A 85 6.63 -7.49 -3.70
C LYS A 85 5.36 -6.74 -3.33
N ASN A 86 4.76 -7.12 -2.20
CA ASN A 86 3.54 -6.54 -1.67
C ASN A 86 3.75 -6.01 -0.24
N PRO A 87 4.11 -4.73 -0.08
CA PRO A 87 4.32 -4.12 1.24
C PRO A 87 3.15 -4.25 2.22
N ILE A 88 1.91 -4.30 1.73
CA ILE A 88 0.74 -4.49 2.59
C ILE A 88 0.75 -5.85 3.30
N ARG A 89 1.24 -6.92 2.66
CA ARG A 89 1.40 -8.24 3.30
C ARG A 89 2.45 -8.19 4.42
N LEU A 90 3.51 -7.40 4.23
CA LEU A 90 4.50 -7.19 5.28
C LEU A 90 3.91 -6.39 6.44
N ALA A 91 3.15 -5.33 6.17
CA ALA A 91 2.46 -4.57 7.20
C ALA A 91 1.51 -5.48 8.02
N ARG A 92 0.74 -6.35 7.35
CA ARG A 92 -0.11 -7.35 7.99
C ARG A 92 0.71 -8.34 8.84
N HIS A 93 1.79 -8.87 8.32
CA HIS A 93 2.67 -9.78 9.08
C HIS A 93 3.26 -9.11 10.32
N ILE A 94 3.70 -7.85 10.21
CA ILE A 94 4.21 -7.08 11.35
C ILE A 94 3.16 -6.96 12.45
N MET A 95 1.92 -6.64 12.08
CA MET A 95 0.79 -6.52 13.00
C MET A 95 0.51 -7.85 13.73
N ASP A 96 0.42 -8.95 12.99
CA ASP A 96 -0.05 -10.23 13.54
C ASP A 96 1.04 -11.00 14.29
N ASN A 97 2.31 -10.84 13.92
CA ASN A 97 3.38 -11.77 14.31
C ASN A 97 4.55 -11.08 15.03
N THR A 98 4.47 -9.80 15.32
CA THR A 98 5.54 -9.10 16.04
C THR A 98 4.97 -8.26 17.20
N LYS A 99 5.86 -7.86 18.12
CA LYS A 99 5.51 -6.92 19.21
C LYS A 99 5.64 -5.45 18.78
N HIS A 100 5.98 -5.21 17.52
CA HIS A 100 6.29 -3.90 17.00
C HIS A 100 5.20 -3.45 16.01
N VAL A 101 4.90 -2.18 16.01
CA VAL A 101 3.95 -1.60 15.06
C VAL A 101 4.61 -1.31 13.71
N MET A 102 5.91 -1.00 13.67
CA MET A 102 6.55 -0.54 12.45
C MET A 102 8.00 -1.00 12.32
N PHE A 103 8.36 -1.41 11.11
CA PHE A 103 9.74 -1.61 10.68
C PHE A 103 10.03 -0.77 9.42
N SER A 104 11.32 -0.46 9.20
CA SER A 104 11.74 0.28 8.01
C SER A 104 12.95 -0.33 7.33
N SER A 105 13.11 -0.03 6.03
CA SER A 105 14.28 -0.32 5.22
C SER A 105 14.76 -1.78 5.35
N LYS A 106 16.06 -2.00 5.54
CA LYS A 106 16.66 -3.34 5.67
C LYS A 106 16.10 -4.16 6.84
N GLY A 107 15.66 -3.50 7.92
CA GLY A 107 15.00 -4.17 9.03
C GLY A 107 13.67 -4.77 8.62
N ALA A 108 12.84 -4.02 7.94
CA ALA A 108 11.57 -4.48 7.39
C ALA A 108 11.76 -5.58 6.34
N GLU A 109 12.75 -5.44 5.46
CA GLU A 109 13.07 -6.45 4.44
C GLU A 109 13.58 -7.77 5.04
N ARG A 110 14.25 -7.71 6.20
CA ARG A 110 14.64 -8.92 6.96
C ARG A 110 13.42 -9.62 7.51
N VAL A 111 12.51 -8.91 8.16
CA VAL A 111 11.24 -9.45 8.65
C VAL A 111 10.46 -10.12 7.51
N ALA A 112 10.39 -9.48 6.34
CA ALA A 112 9.72 -10.05 5.17
C ALA A 112 10.34 -11.39 4.74
N ARG A 113 11.68 -11.52 4.71
CA ARG A 113 12.37 -12.78 4.37
C ARG A 113 12.14 -13.86 5.42
N GLU A 114 12.23 -13.52 6.70
CA GLU A 114 11.98 -14.45 7.81
C GLU A 114 10.53 -14.95 7.82
N ALA A 115 9.59 -14.11 7.38
CA ALA A 115 8.17 -14.44 7.20
C ALA A 115 7.88 -15.26 5.92
N GLY A 116 8.86 -15.47 5.04
CA GLY A 116 8.66 -16.18 3.77
C GLY A 116 7.85 -15.40 2.74
N LEU A 117 7.76 -14.06 2.86
CA LEU A 117 7.07 -13.21 1.90
C LEU A 117 7.86 -13.09 0.59
N ASP A 118 7.15 -12.78 -0.51
CA ASP A 118 7.72 -12.64 -1.84
C ASP A 118 8.74 -11.49 -1.90
N ILE A 119 10.01 -11.86 -2.06
CA ILE A 119 11.11 -10.93 -2.28
C ILE A 119 11.44 -10.90 -3.75
N VAL A 120 11.46 -9.71 -4.33
CA VAL A 120 11.69 -9.48 -5.76
C VAL A 120 12.93 -8.62 -5.98
N TYR A 121 13.50 -8.71 -7.18
CA TYR A 121 14.55 -7.76 -7.60
C TYR A 121 13.95 -6.38 -7.84
N PRO A 122 14.68 -5.28 -7.62
CA PRO A 122 14.20 -3.92 -7.89
C PRO A 122 13.69 -3.70 -9.34
N SER A 123 14.17 -4.50 -10.29
CA SER A 123 13.67 -4.51 -11.67
C SER A 123 12.21 -4.89 -11.83
N TYR A 124 11.62 -5.59 -10.85
CA TYR A 124 10.18 -5.89 -10.82
C TYR A 124 9.32 -4.61 -10.81
N PHE A 125 9.79 -3.58 -10.11
CA PHE A 125 9.09 -2.30 -10.00
C PHE A 125 9.41 -1.33 -11.15
N TYR A 126 10.29 -1.71 -12.08
CA TYR A 126 10.74 -0.82 -13.14
C TYR A 126 9.60 -0.33 -14.02
N SER A 127 9.53 0.99 -14.21
CA SER A 127 8.64 1.66 -15.13
C SER A 127 9.40 2.74 -15.89
N LYS A 128 9.58 2.54 -17.21
CA LYS A 128 10.25 3.51 -18.08
C LYS A 128 9.59 4.89 -18.01
N GLU A 129 8.26 4.93 -18.09
CA GLU A 129 7.50 6.18 -18.07
C GLU A 129 7.71 6.95 -16.76
N LYS A 130 7.63 6.26 -15.61
CA LYS A 130 7.82 6.89 -14.29
C LYS A 130 9.26 7.34 -14.06
N LEU A 131 10.23 6.57 -14.57
CA LEU A 131 11.65 6.95 -14.53
C LEU A 131 11.91 8.21 -15.37
N GLU A 132 11.36 8.30 -16.58
CA GLU A 132 11.49 9.50 -17.42
C GLU A 132 10.84 10.71 -16.75
N ARG A 133 9.70 10.55 -16.12
CA ARG A 133 9.05 11.62 -15.31
C ARG A 133 9.95 12.08 -14.17
N ALA A 134 10.58 11.16 -13.44
CA ALA A 134 11.50 11.50 -12.36
C ALA A 134 12.72 12.26 -12.89
N ARG A 135 13.33 11.81 -14.00
CA ARG A 135 14.47 12.48 -14.64
C ARG A 135 14.13 13.89 -15.13
N ASN A 136 12.96 14.07 -15.68
CA ASN A 136 12.49 15.36 -16.21
C ASN A 136 11.90 16.27 -15.12
N GLN A 137 11.96 15.88 -13.83
CA GLN A 137 11.42 16.62 -12.69
C GLN A 137 9.94 17.01 -12.86
N GLN A 138 9.17 16.22 -13.62
CA GLN A 138 7.76 16.49 -13.84
C GLN A 138 6.95 16.23 -12.59
N LYS A 139 6.49 17.31 -11.95
CA LYS A 139 5.84 17.33 -10.63
C LYS A 139 4.45 16.69 -10.54
N LYS A 140 3.85 16.19 -11.61
CA LYS A 140 2.47 15.71 -11.58
C LYS A 140 2.33 14.26 -12.07
N SER A 141 2.38 13.31 -11.14
CA SER A 141 1.58 12.09 -11.28
C SER A 141 0.17 12.40 -10.75
N LYS A 142 -0.86 12.19 -11.57
CA LYS A 142 -2.26 12.28 -11.13
C LYS A 142 -2.74 11.05 -10.36
N MET A 143 -1.89 10.02 -10.23
CA MET A 143 -2.19 8.78 -9.54
C MET A 143 -1.43 8.76 -8.23
N GLY A 144 -2.20 8.76 -7.16
CA GLY A 144 -1.72 8.82 -5.79
C GLY A 144 -1.57 7.43 -5.16
N THR A 145 -1.32 7.43 -3.89
CA THR A 145 -1.41 6.35 -2.93
C THR A 145 -2.69 5.53 -3.14
N VAL A 146 -2.64 4.24 -2.89
CA VAL A 146 -3.84 3.38 -2.83
C VAL A 146 -4.26 3.15 -1.40
N GLY A 147 -5.57 3.00 -1.19
CA GLY A 147 -6.13 2.69 0.10
C GLY A 147 -7.45 1.95 0.01
N VAL A 148 -7.70 1.12 1.00
CA VAL A 148 -8.91 0.31 1.14
C VAL A 148 -9.39 0.38 2.58
N VAL A 149 -10.69 0.49 2.74
CA VAL A 149 -11.41 0.35 4.01
C VAL A 149 -12.48 -0.71 3.81
N ALA A 150 -12.59 -1.62 4.75
CA ALA A 150 -13.60 -2.68 4.74
C ALA A 150 -14.35 -2.76 6.08
N LEU A 151 -15.63 -3.10 6.00
CA LEU A 151 -16.50 -3.43 7.13
C LEU A 151 -17.07 -4.83 6.86
N ASP A 152 -16.73 -5.79 7.72
CA ASP A 152 -17.20 -7.16 7.58
C ASP A 152 -18.58 -7.40 8.21
N ALA A 153 -19.10 -8.60 8.00
CA ALA A 153 -20.41 -9.01 8.52
C ALA A 153 -20.47 -9.07 10.07
N TYR A 154 -19.31 -9.06 10.72
CA TYR A 154 -19.20 -9.08 12.18
C TYR A 154 -19.14 -7.67 12.78
N GLY A 155 -19.14 -6.63 11.94
CA GLY A 155 -19.04 -5.24 12.36
C GLY A 155 -17.61 -4.75 12.59
N ASN A 156 -16.60 -5.52 12.17
CA ASN A 156 -15.20 -5.11 12.28
C ASN A 156 -14.79 -4.24 11.10
N ILE A 157 -14.12 -3.16 11.38
CA ILE A 157 -13.56 -2.22 10.41
C ILE A 157 -12.05 -2.45 10.31
N ALA A 158 -11.56 -2.53 9.10
CA ALA A 158 -10.12 -2.49 8.83
C ALA A 158 -9.80 -1.41 7.79
N ALA A 159 -8.63 -0.84 7.88
CA ALA A 159 -8.11 0.11 6.91
C ALA A 159 -6.67 -0.22 6.55
N GLY A 160 -6.29 0.02 5.29
CA GLY A 160 -4.93 -0.14 4.83
C GLY A 160 -4.57 0.87 3.76
N THR A 161 -3.30 1.23 3.71
CA THR A 161 -2.77 2.21 2.76
C THR A 161 -1.42 1.73 2.23
N SER A 162 -1.16 1.91 0.93
CA SER A 162 0.12 1.56 0.30
C SER A 162 0.54 2.61 -0.72
N THR A 163 1.85 2.90 -0.78
CA THR A 163 2.37 3.98 -1.64
C THR A 163 3.84 3.82 -2.02
N GLY A 164 4.23 4.44 -3.14
CA GLY A 164 5.62 4.77 -3.47
C GLY A 164 6.03 6.17 -3.00
N GLY A 165 5.13 6.94 -2.37
CA GLY A 165 5.36 8.31 -1.94
C GLY A 165 5.31 9.34 -3.07
N MET A 166 6.08 10.41 -2.96
CA MET A 166 6.15 11.50 -3.94
C MET A 166 7.24 11.26 -4.99
N THR A 167 6.97 11.63 -6.23
CA THR A 167 8.00 11.65 -7.28
C THR A 167 9.17 12.55 -6.86
N ASN A 168 10.40 12.05 -7.02
CA ASN A 168 11.63 12.73 -6.61
C ASN A 168 11.73 13.00 -5.10
N LYS A 169 11.03 12.21 -4.26
CA LYS A 169 11.26 12.26 -2.82
C LYS A 169 12.73 11.99 -2.49
N LYS A 170 13.26 12.61 -1.45
CA LYS A 170 14.58 12.26 -0.95
C LYS A 170 14.59 10.81 -0.46
N PRO A 171 15.69 10.04 -0.65
CA PRO A 171 15.81 8.72 -0.07
C PRO A 171 15.53 8.71 1.42
N GLY A 172 14.75 7.73 1.88
CA GLY A 172 14.34 7.62 3.29
C GLY A 172 13.24 8.59 3.72
N ARG A 173 12.67 9.42 2.80
CA ARG A 173 11.49 10.25 3.15
C ARG A 173 10.28 9.34 3.28
N ILE A 174 9.68 9.36 4.44
CA ILE A 174 8.42 8.68 4.76
C ILE A 174 7.31 9.73 4.75
N GLY A 175 6.17 9.38 4.12
CA GLY A 175 4.96 10.20 4.09
C GLY A 175 3.98 9.83 5.21
N ASP A 176 2.74 10.20 4.99
CA ASP A 176 1.60 9.90 5.85
C ASP A 176 1.18 8.43 5.82
N SER A 177 1.27 7.80 4.64
CA SER A 177 0.68 6.47 4.37
C SER A 177 1.07 5.37 5.36
N PRO A 178 2.34 5.21 5.82
CA PRO A 178 2.68 4.19 6.80
C PRO A 178 2.49 4.63 8.25
N ILE A 179 1.99 5.84 8.49
CA ILE A 179 1.81 6.38 9.84
C ILE A 179 0.36 6.21 10.29
N ILE A 180 0.17 5.41 11.32
CA ILE A 180 -1.15 5.21 11.94
C ILE A 180 -1.64 6.53 12.54
N GLY A 181 -2.89 6.89 12.24
CA GLY A 181 -3.47 8.18 12.60
C GLY A 181 -3.18 9.33 11.64
N ALA A 182 -2.30 9.12 10.63
CA ALA A 182 -2.06 10.10 9.57
C ALA A 182 -2.59 9.61 8.21
N GLY A 183 -2.11 8.45 7.73
CA GLY A 183 -2.56 7.87 6.44
C GLY A 183 -3.52 6.71 6.60
N THR A 184 -3.59 6.08 7.77
CA THR A 184 -4.44 4.91 8.03
C THR A 184 -5.02 4.98 9.43
N TRP A 185 -6.33 4.75 9.54
CA TRP A 185 -7.03 4.63 10.81
C TRP A 185 -8.21 3.67 10.68
N ALA A 186 -8.43 2.85 11.71
CA ALA A 186 -9.63 2.03 11.83
C ALA A 186 -10.05 1.95 13.30
N GLU A 187 -11.35 2.10 13.56
CA GLU A 187 -11.95 1.99 14.89
C GLU A 187 -13.38 1.51 14.75
N ASN A 188 -13.68 0.34 15.36
CA ASN A 188 -15.01 -0.24 15.30
C ASN A 188 -16.07 0.69 15.89
N GLY A 189 -17.21 0.80 15.19
CA GLY A 189 -18.31 1.66 15.61
C GLY A 189 -18.06 3.16 15.38
N VAL A 190 -16.89 3.56 14.87
CA VAL A 190 -16.54 4.96 14.60
C VAL A 190 -16.27 5.18 13.12
N CYS A 191 -15.10 4.76 12.63
CA CYS A 191 -14.75 4.96 11.22
C CYS A 191 -13.56 4.10 10.77
N GLY A 192 -13.41 3.96 9.45
CA GLY A 192 -12.20 3.54 8.79
C GLY A 192 -11.75 4.62 7.81
N VAL A 193 -10.46 4.94 7.78
CA VAL A 193 -9.90 5.98 6.94
C VAL A 193 -8.60 5.51 6.29
N SER A 194 -8.50 5.68 4.98
CA SER A 194 -7.22 5.66 4.26
C SER A 194 -7.07 7.01 3.56
N GLY A 195 -6.11 7.79 4.02
CA GLY A 195 -5.84 9.14 3.53
C GLY A 195 -4.73 9.18 2.48
N THR A 196 -4.85 10.06 1.51
CA THR A 196 -3.79 10.35 0.52
C THR A 196 -3.94 11.76 -0.01
N GLY A 197 -2.84 12.34 -0.43
CA GLY A 197 -2.84 13.66 -1.05
C GLY A 197 -1.52 14.40 -0.89
N HIS A 198 -1.53 15.65 -1.34
CA HIS A 198 -0.55 16.64 -0.92
C HIS A 198 -1.20 17.44 0.20
N GLY A 199 -0.71 17.22 1.40
CA GLY A 199 -1.16 17.96 2.57
C GLY A 199 -0.87 19.44 2.49
#